data_d7ed70315c90e6b4dec4b8ba0c7bc321
#
_entry.id   d7ed70315c90e6b4dec4b8ba0c7bc321
#
_cell.length_a   1.000
_cell.length_b   1.000
_cell.length_c   1.000
_cell.angle_alpha   90.00
_cell.angle_beta   90.00
_cell.angle_gamma   90.00
#
_symmetry.space_group_name_H-M   'P 1'
#
loop_
_entity.id
_entity.type
_entity.pdbx_description
1 polymer ?
#
loop_
_entity_poly.entity_id
_entity_poly.type
_entity_poly.pdbx_seq_one_letter_code
_entity_poly.pdbx_strand_id
1 'polypeptide(L)'
;LFTVDEVDPTLDEMVQLAAFYQHFVREGRKVALLMAGLPHNISSLLNNKTVSFLRRSNRRALDRIPDGEVSAALVRTAQAGNRNVDAAALTAATESIGGFPFMLQLVGYYAWDENPRASTLDSADFARGIAIAQQEMSCPKSRVL
;
A
#
# COMPACT_ATOMS: atom_id res chain seq x y z
N LEU A 1 -13.90 -10.67 -14.52
CA LEU A 1 -12.72 -10.45 -13.69
C LEU A 1 -13.09 -10.73 -12.25
N PHE A 2 -12.32 -11.60 -11.59
CA PHE A 2 -12.37 -11.81 -10.14
C PHE A 2 -11.13 -11.15 -9.52
N THR A 3 -11.32 -10.44 -8.42
CA THR A 3 -10.24 -9.82 -7.66
C THR A 3 -10.27 -10.32 -6.23
N VAL A 4 -9.11 -10.69 -5.71
CA VAL A 4 -8.93 -11.14 -4.32
C VAL A 4 -7.79 -10.33 -3.72
N ASP A 5 -8.07 -9.63 -2.67
CA ASP A 5 -7.08 -8.93 -1.86
C ASP A 5 -6.85 -9.68 -0.54
N GLU A 6 -5.70 -9.44 0.08
CA GLU A 6 -5.29 -10.10 1.32
C GLU A 6 -5.32 -11.65 1.24
N VAL A 7 -4.69 -12.18 0.18
CA VAL A 7 -4.60 -13.66 0.01
C VAL A 7 -4.08 -14.33 1.27
N ASP A 8 -4.89 -15.21 1.85
CA ASP A 8 -4.49 -16.06 2.96
C ASP A 8 -4.44 -17.52 2.51
N PRO A 9 -3.23 -18.12 2.40
CA PRO A 9 -3.06 -19.48 1.92
C PRO A 9 -3.51 -20.55 2.94
N THR A 10 -3.88 -20.17 4.17
CA THR A 10 -4.38 -21.08 5.20
C THR A 10 -5.86 -21.39 5.04
N LEU A 11 -6.58 -20.57 4.25
CA LEU A 11 -7.99 -20.75 3.98
C LEU A 11 -8.22 -21.77 2.85
N ASP A 12 -8.96 -22.83 3.12
CA ASP A 12 -9.32 -23.84 2.12
C ASP A 12 -10.11 -23.23 0.96
N GLU A 13 -10.93 -22.21 1.21
CA GLU A 13 -11.70 -21.48 0.21
C GLU A 13 -10.79 -20.80 -0.83
N MET A 14 -9.62 -20.34 -0.45
CA MET A 14 -8.65 -19.78 -1.36
C MET A 14 -8.13 -20.80 -2.37
N VAL A 15 -7.85 -22.01 -1.89
CA VAL A 15 -7.42 -23.13 -2.73
C VAL A 15 -8.57 -23.57 -3.65
N GLN A 16 -9.81 -23.62 -3.12
CA GLN A 16 -11.00 -23.96 -3.89
C GLN A 16 -11.28 -22.93 -4.98
N LEU A 17 -11.24 -21.63 -4.66
CA LEU A 17 -11.41 -20.54 -5.63
C LEU A 17 -10.42 -20.68 -6.80
N ALA A 18 -9.15 -20.91 -6.48
CA ALA A 18 -8.13 -21.09 -7.50
C ALA A 18 -8.41 -22.34 -8.36
N ALA A 19 -8.85 -23.46 -7.77
CA ALA A 19 -9.19 -24.66 -8.49
C ALA A 19 -10.41 -24.44 -9.43
N PHE A 20 -11.45 -23.73 -8.98
CA PHE A 20 -12.59 -23.35 -9.81
C PHE A 20 -12.16 -22.45 -10.98
N TYR A 21 -11.28 -21.49 -10.73
CA TYR A 21 -10.73 -20.65 -11.79
C TYR A 21 -10.02 -21.50 -12.86
N GLN A 22 -9.20 -22.49 -12.46
CA GLN A 22 -8.55 -23.40 -13.40
C GLN A 22 -9.58 -24.16 -14.25
N HIS A 23 -10.68 -24.59 -13.65
CA HIS A 23 -11.75 -25.27 -14.38
C HIS A 23 -12.36 -24.38 -15.47
N PHE A 24 -12.70 -23.14 -15.14
CA PHE A 24 -13.23 -22.17 -16.12
C PHE A 24 -12.25 -21.91 -17.26
N VAL A 25 -10.95 -21.82 -16.98
CA VAL A 25 -9.93 -21.65 -18.01
C VAL A 25 -9.87 -22.86 -18.95
N ARG A 26 -9.98 -24.08 -18.40
CA ARG A 26 -10.02 -25.31 -19.21
C ARG A 26 -11.27 -25.42 -20.10
N GLU A 27 -12.39 -24.88 -19.64
CA GLU A 27 -13.63 -24.78 -20.42
C GLU A 27 -13.59 -23.66 -21.49
N GLY A 28 -12.49 -22.94 -21.61
CA GLY A 28 -12.36 -21.83 -22.55
C GLY A 28 -13.17 -20.59 -22.19
N ARG A 29 -13.62 -20.45 -20.94
CA ARG A 29 -14.38 -19.28 -20.51
C ARG A 29 -13.46 -18.06 -20.42
N LYS A 30 -13.99 -16.90 -20.81
CA LYS A 30 -13.31 -15.60 -20.75
C LYS A 30 -13.27 -15.06 -19.31
N VAL A 31 -12.42 -15.64 -18.49
CA VAL A 31 -12.27 -15.26 -17.07
C VAL A 31 -10.85 -14.80 -16.80
N ALA A 32 -10.71 -13.86 -15.86
CA ALA A 32 -9.42 -13.43 -15.31
C ALA A 32 -9.50 -13.40 -13.80
N LEU A 33 -8.41 -13.79 -13.14
CA LEU A 33 -8.24 -13.75 -11.68
C LEU A 33 -7.04 -12.89 -11.36
N LEU A 34 -7.25 -11.85 -10.56
CA LEU A 34 -6.21 -11.01 -9.97
C LEU A 34 -6.18 -11.27 -8.47
N MET A 35 -5.02 -11.60 -7.96
CA MET A 35 -4.80 -11.87 -6.53
C MET A 35 -3.69 -10.98 -6.00
N ALA A 36 -3.93 -10.36 -4.84
CA ALA A 36 -2.93 -9.58 -4.13
C ALA A 36 -2.77 -10.10 -2.70
N GLY A 37 -1.60 -9.95 -2.13
CA GLY A 37 -1.31 -10.37 -0.76
C GLY A 37 0.16 -10.21 -0.42
N LEU A 38 0.48 -10.47 0.83
CA LEU A 38 1.86 -10.39 1.30
C LEU A 38 2.75 -11.42 0.57
N PRO A 39 4.03 -11.08 0.31
CA PRO A 39 4.93 -11.96 -0.47
C PRO A 39 5.02 -13.38 0.05
N HIS A 40 5.05 -13.57 1.37
CA HIS A 40 5.11 -14.91 1.98
C HIS A 40 3.80 -15.70 1.77
N ASN A 41 2.64 -15.05 1.83
CA ASN A 41 1.34 -15.67 1.59
C ASN A 41 1.21 -16.10 0.12
N ILE A 42 1.59 -15.23 -0.81
CA ILE A 42 1.62 -15.55 -2.25
C ILE A 42 2.58 -16.71 -2.50
N SER A 43 3.77 -16.69 -1.92
CA SER A 43 4.74 -17.78 -2.07
C SER A 43 4.21 -19.10 -1.51
N SER A 44 3.53 -19.07 -0.37
CA SER A 44 2.92 -20.25 0.25
C SER A 44 1.81 -20.82 -0.62
N LEU A 45 0.92 -19.98 -1.15
CA LEU A 45 -0.14 -20.39 -2.08
C LEU A 45 0.47 -21.05 -3.34
N LEU A 46 1.48 -20.44 -3.93
CA LEU A 46 2.15 -20.96 -5.13
C LEU A 46 2.85 -22.30 -4.90
N ASN A 47 3.23 -22.61 -3.65
CA ASN A 47 3.83 -23.88 -3.28
C ASN A 47 2.80 -24.97 -2.99
N ASN A 48 1.53 -24.64 -2.89
CA ASN A 48 0.46 -25.60 -2.72
C ASN A 48 0.33 -26.45 -3.99
N LYS A 49 0.38 -27.78 -3.83
CA LYS A 49 0.36 -28.75 -4.95
C LYS A 49 -0.93 -28.69 -5.75
N THR A 50 -2.07 -28.44 -5.08
CA THR A 50 -3.41 -28.40 -5.69
C THR A 50 -3.55 -27.24 -6.69
N VAL A 51 -2.88 -26.12 -6.44
CA VAL A 51 -3.00 -24.90 -7.25
C VAL A 51 -1.67 -24.53 -7.95
N SER A 52 -0.82 -25.52 -8.18
CA SER A 52 0.50 -25.35 -8.80
C SER A 52 0.49 -24.65 -10.16
N PHE A 53 -0.64 -24.66 -10.88
CA PHE A 53 -0.80 -23.94 -12.14
C PHE A 53 -0.66 -22.41 -11.98
N LEU A 54 -0.93 -21.86 -10.80
CA LEU A 54 -0.73 -20.43 -10.49
C LEU A 54 0.74 -19.99 -10.63
N ARG A 55 1.71 -20.93 -10.58
CA ARG A 55 3.13 -20.62 -10.83
C ARG A 55 3.38 -20.03 -12.22
N ARG A 56 2.46 -20.23 -13.16
CA ARG A 56 2.54 -19.70 -14.53
C ARG A 56 1.87 -18.31 -14.65
N SER A 57 1.29 -17.79 -13.56
CA SER A 57 0.67 -16.45 -13.58
C SER A 57 1.72 -15.36 -13.75
N ASN A 58 1.29 -14.24 -14.31
CA ASN A 58 2.10 -13.03 -14.34
C ASN A 58 2.18 -12.46 -12.91
N ARG A 59 3.39 -12.29 -12.40
CA ARG A 59 3.65 -11.77 -11.05
C ARG A 59 4.22 -10.38 -11.11
N ARG A 60 3.70 -9.51 -10.23
CA ARG A 60 4.20 -8.17 -10.02
C ARG A 60 4.48 -7.99 -8.53
N ALA A 61 5.69 -7.60 -8.19
CA ALA A 61 6.02 -7.08 -6.87
C ALA A 61 5.71 -5.58 -6.85
N LEU A 62 5.08 -5.14 -5.77
CA LEU A 62 4.90 -3.72 -5.48
C LEU A 62 6.04 -3.31 -4.55
N ASP A 63 7.02 -2.61 -5.10
CA ASP A 63 8.16 -2.09 -4.37
C ASP A 63 7.83 -0.76 -3.70
N ARG A 64 8.81 -0.17 -3.03
CA ARG A 64 8.71 1.17 -2.46
C ARG A 64 8.41 2.20 -3.55
N ILE A 65 7.63 3.21 -3.20
CA ILE A 65 7.39 4.37 -4.07
C ILE A 65 8.70 5.15 -4.21
N PRO A 66 9.14 5.47 -5.43
CA PRO A 66 10.32 6.32 -5.62
C PRO A 66 10.18 7.69 -4.96
N ASP A 67 11.26 8.24 -4.43
CA ASP A 67 11.25 9.52 -3.70
C ASP A 67 10.66 10.68 -4.52
N GLY A 68 10.92 10.72 -5.82
CA GLY A 68 10.31 11.70 -6.72
C GLY A 68 8.79 11.62 -6.79
N GLU A 69 8.24 10.41 -6.74
CA GLU A 69 6.79 10.20 -6.73
C GLU A 69 6.18 10.53 -5.36
N VAL A 70 6.89 10.24 -4.26
CA VAL A 70 6.49 10.64 -2.90
C VAL A 70 6.40 12.16 -2.80
N SER A 71 7.48 12.86 -3.22
CA SER A 71 7.53 14.33 -3.24
C SER A 71 6.42 14.92 -4.11
N ALA A 72 6.22 14.38 -5.31
CA ALA A 72 5.18 14.84 -6.21
C ALA A 72 3.77 14.61 -5.63
N ALA A 73 3.55 13.51 -4.92
CA ALA A 73 2.26 13.24 -4.27
C ALA A 73 1.96 14.25 -3.16
N LEU A 74 2.94 14.55 -2.28
CA LEU A 74 2.78 15.55 -1.22
C LEU A 74 2.48 16.93 -1.80
N VAL A 75 3.24 17.37 -2.79
CA VAL A 75 3.05 18.69 -3.44
C VAL A 75 1.69 18.79 -4.12
N ARG A 76 1.30 17.79 -4.93
CA ARG A 76 0.00 17.79 -5.61
C ARG A 76 -1.17 17.81 -4.63
N THR A 77 -1.07 17.06 -3.53
CA THR A 77 -2.12 17.02 -2.50
C THR A 77 -2.23 18.36 -1.79
N ALA A 78 -1.10 18.98 -1.42
CA ALA A 78 -1.10 20.30 -0.80
C ALA A 78 -1.70 21.36 -1.75
N GLN A 79 -1.29 21.36 -3.01
CA GLN A 79 -1.82 22.29 -4.03
C GLN A 79 -3.31 22.13 -4.29
N ALA A 80 -3.81 20.89 -4.30
CA ALA A 80 -5.24 20.61 -4.43
C ALA A 80 -6.07 21.21 -3.27
N GLY A 81 -5.45 21.36 -2.10
CA GLY A 81 -6.04 22.05 -0.95
C GLY A 81 -5.62 23.52 -0.82
N ASN A 82 -5.12 24.15 -1.89
CA ASN A 82 -4.65 25.54 -1.93
C ASN A 82 -3.53 25.85 -0.93
N ARG A 83 -2.64 24.87 -0.68
CA ARG A 83 -1.47 25.05 0.18
C ARG A 83 -0.19 24.78 -0.60
N ASN A 84 0.91 25.35 -0.15
CA ASN A 84 2.24 25.07 -0.66
C ASN A 84 3.01 24.14 0.30
N VAL A 85 4.14 23.65 -0.14
CA VAL A 85 5.07 22.87 0.69
C VAL A 85 6.44 23.53 0.64
N ASP A 86 7.05 23.76 1.78
CA ASP A 86 8.43 24.24 1.86
C ASP A 86 9.39 23.18 1.33
N ALA A 87 10.42 23.59 0.56
CA ALA A 87 11.31 22.67 -0.12
C ALA A 87 12.17 21.83 0.85
N ALA A 88 12.64 22.44 1.95
CA ALA A 88 13.41 21.72 2.96
C ALA A 88 12.53 20.74 3.73
N ALA A 89 11.32 21.15 4.06
CA ALA A 89 10.30 20.30 4.68
C ALA A 89 9.94 19.10 3.79
N LEU A 90 9.77 19.31 2.49
CA LEU A 90 9.48 18.27 1.51
C LEU A 90 10.60 17.21 1.46
N THR A 91 11.86 17.64 1.46
CA THR A 91 13.01 16.73 1.44
C THR A 91 13.02 15.84 2.69
N ALA A 92 12.92 16.44 3.87
CA ALA A 92 12.91 15.71 5.16
C ALA A 92 11.71 14.73 5.26
N ALA A 93 10.53 15.16 4.78
CA ALA A 93 9.34 14.31 4.76
C ALA A 93 9.54 13.10 3.82
N THR A 94 10.08 13.33 2.61
CA THR A 94 10.30 12.28 1.63
C THR A 94 11.29 11.23 2.16
N GLU A 95 12.38 11.64 2.76
CA GLU A 95 13.37 10.74 3.38
C GLU A 95 12.74 9.92 4.51
N SER A 96 11.95 10.56 5.37
CA SER A 96 11.29 9.87 6.48
C SER A 96 10.22 8.86 6.05
N ILE A 97 9.49 9.16 4.99
CA ILE A 97 8.47 8.28 4.39
C ILE A 97 9.13 7.03 3.79
N GLY A 98 10.32 7.18 3.20
CA GLY A 98 11.13 6.08 2.68
C GLY A 98 10.39 5.20 1.66
N GLY A 99 9.46 5.78 0.91
CA GLY A 99 8.68 5.10 -0.12
C GLY A 99 7.57 4.17 0.38
N PHE A 100 7.22 4.19 1.66
CA PHE A 100 6.13 3.38 2.18
C PHE A 100 4.78 4.10 1.99
N PRO A 101 3.81 3.51 1.24
CA PRO A 101 2.52 4.15 0.98
C PRO A 101 1.77 4.56 2.25
N PHE A 102 1.78 3.72 3.27
CA PHE A 102 1.11 3.99 4.54
C PHE A 102 1.76 5.17 5.30
N MET A 103 3.10 5.22 5.32
CA MET A 103 3.82 6.37 5.89
C MET A 103 3.53 7.66 5.14
N LEU A 104 3.43 7.62 3.80
CA LEU A 104 3.07 8.78 3.00
C LEU A 104 1.70 9.35 3.43
N GLN A 105 0.72 8.47 3.64
CA GLN A 105 -0.61 8.88 4.08
C GLN A 105 -0.58 9.46 5.50
N LEU A 106 0.07 8.79 6.45
CA LEU A 106 0.13 9.25 7.84
C LEU A 106 0.86 10.58 7.99
N VAL A 107 2.07 10.68 7.41
CA VAL A 107 2.86 11.91 7.49
C VAL A 107 2.13 13.07 6.82
N GLY A 108 1.55 12.85 5.65
CA GLY A 108 0.77 13.87 4.94
C GLY A 108 -0.44 14.33 5.74
N TYR A 109 -1.19 13.38 6.33
CA TYR A 109 -2.36 13.67 7.14
C TYR A 109 -2.02 14.51 8.39
N TYR A 110 -1.05 14.06 9.19
CA TYR A 110 -0.71 14.76 10.42
C TYR A 110 -0.01 16.10 10.19
N ALA A 111 0.84 16.21 9.16
CA ALA A 111 1.40 17.51 8.78
C ALA A 111 0.31 18.49 8.33
N TRP A 112 -0.71 18.00 7.61
CA TRP A 112 -1.85 18.83 7.20
C TRP A 112 -2.66 19.31 8.39
N ASP A 113 -2.92 18.44 9.36
CA ASP A 113 -3.80 18.71 10.50
C ASP A 113 -3.13 19.56 11.58
N GLU A 114 -1.80 19.63 11.63
CA GLU A 114 -1.07 20.39 12.65
C GLU A 114 -1.40 21.89 12.59
N ASN A 115 -1.48 22.45 11.39
CA ASN A 115 -1.82 23.86 11.21
C ASN A 115 -2.82 24.05 10.06
N PRO A 116 -4.12 23.80 10.26
CA PRO A 116 -5.11 23.77 9.18
C PRO A 116 -5.28 25.09 8.42
N ARG A 117 -4.87 26.23 9.03
CA ARG A 117 -5.01 27.57 8.44
C ARG A 117 -3.77 28.06 7.71
N ALA A 118 -2.65 27.37 7.81
CA ALA A 118 -1.42 27.79 7.13
C ALA A 118 -1.55 27.63 5.62
N SER A 119 -1.06 28.60 4.88
CA SER A 119 -0.98 28.55 3.41
C SER A 119 0.20 27.69 2.92
N THR A 120 1.13 27.36 3.80
CA THR A 120 2.32 26.57 3.48
C THR A 120 2.56 25.55 4.61
N LEU A 121 2.82 24.30 4.23
CA LEU A 121 3.28 23.27 5.13
C LEU A 121 4.79 23.43 5.31
N ASP A 122 5.22 23.70 6.51
CA ASP A 122 6.62 23.96 6.83
C ASP A 122 7.33 22.77 7.50
N SER A 123 8.57 22.98 7.89
CA SER A 123 9.37 21.95 8.55
C SER A 123 8.84 21.56 9.92
N ALA A 124 8.16 22.45 10.64
CA ALA A 124 7.59 22.13 11.95
C ALA A 124 6.35 21.24 11.79
N ASP A 125 5.48 21.53 10.80
CA ASP A 125 4.30 20.73 10.47
C ASP A 125 4.71 19.30 10.12
N PHE A 126 5.70 19.14 9.24
CA PHE A 126 6.18 17.81 8.84
C PHE A 126 6.94 17.09 9.97
N ALA A 127 7.76 17.79 10.77
CA ALA A 127 8.44 17.16 11.89
C ALA A 127 7.43 16.57 12.88
N ARG A 128 6.34 17.28 13.13
CA ARG A 128 5.25 16.80 13.99
C ARG A 128 4.53 15.61 13.37
N GLY A 129 4.17 15.72 12.09
CA GLY A 129 3.53 14.64 11.34
C GLY A 129 4.36 13.36 11.32
N ILE A 130 5.66 13.47 11.10
CA ILE A 130 6.60 12.34 11.12
C ILE A 130 6.63 11.69 12.51
N ALA A 131 6.74 12.48 13.58
CA ALA A 131 6.81 11.94 14.94
C ALA A 131 5.56 11.14 15.30
N ILE A 132 4.36 11.65 14.96
CA ILE A 132 3.10 10.95 15.22
C ILE A 132 2.99 9.68 14.36
N ALA A 133 3.32 9.78 13.08
CA ALA A 133 3.28 8.64 12.16
C ALA A 133 4.20 7.49 12.62
N GLN A 134 5.42 7.81 13.07
CA GLN A 134 6.36 6.84 13.62
C GLN A 134 5.84 6.19 14.91
N GLN A 135 5.19 6.96 15.77
CA GLN A 135 4.58 6.43 16.99
C GLN A 135 3.44 5.46 16.66
N GLU A 136 2.58 5.78 15.71
CA GLU A 136 1.50 4.88 15.27
C GLU A 136 2.03 3.57 14.64
N MET A 137 3.11 3.66 13.88
CA MET A 137 3.77 2.48 13.31
C MET A 137 4.40 1.58 14.37
N SER A 138 4.91 2.17 15.45
CA SER A 138 5.59 1.44 16.52
C SER A 138 4.61 0.79 17.52
N CYS A 139 3.37 1.29 17.59
CA CYS A 139 2.35 0.78 18.48
C CYS A 139 1.23 0.13 17.65
N PRO A 140 1.28 -1.19 17.39
CA PRO A 140 0.18 -1.88 16.73
C PRO A 140 -1.05 -1.69 17.63
N LYS A 141 -2.01 -0.87 17.16
CA LYS A 141 -3.32 -0.77 17.81
C LYS A 141 -3.89 -2.19 17.81
N SER A 142 -3.98 -2.81 18.97
CA SER A 142 -4.82 -3.97 19.16
C SER A 142 -6.20 -3.56 18.70
N ARG A 143 -6.60 -3.98 17.49
CA ARG A 143 -7.99 -3.86 17.07
C ARG A 143 -8.79 -4.72 18.01
N VAL A 144 -9.34 -4.11 19.04
CA VAL A 144 -10.48 -4.70 19.75
C VAL A 144 -11.63 -4.61 18.74
N LEU A 145 -12.02 -5.75 18.23
CA LEU A 145 -13.29 -5.94 17.52
C LEU A 145 -14.44 -5.78 18.50
#